data_1d5f59501077824364907ecfdc477478
#
_entry.id   1d5f59501077824364907ecfdc477478
#
_cell.length_a   1.000
_cell.length_b   1.000
_cell.length_c   1.000
_cell.angle_alpha   90.00
_cell.angle_beta   90.00
_cell.angle_gamma   90.00
#
_symmetry.space_group_name_H-M   'P 1'
#
loop_
_entity.id
_entity.type
_entity.pdbx_description
1 polymer ?
#
loop_
_entity_poly.entity_id
_entity_poly.type
_entity_poly.pdbx_seq_one_letter_code
_entity_poly.pdbx_strand_id
1 'polypeptide(L)'
;MSLFPKNLNEYVASLGIPRGPLSKAYLVDTVNGSDSNPGTNWLSPLKTLTAAEDLCVGDRHDAVLFLSGDTADNPAAAIAWDKDYTHLIGLSSGVYGLGQRCRVVALAATAITPVITFSSNGCIVKNIQFSQEKATGLASGVTIVTGMRNYFENVFFMAPTSATAASYSLKNAGAENVFKHC
;
A
#
# COMPACT_ATOMS: atom_id res chain seq x y z
N MET A 1 -3.43 -9.67 -30.76
CA MET A 1 -4.07 -10.04 -29.48
C MET A 1 -3.32 -9.31 -28.39
N SER A 2 -3.96 -8.42 -27.63
CA SER A 2 -3.26 -7.69 -26.56
C SER A 2 -2.97 -8.66 -25.41
N LEU A 3 -1.70 -8.73 -24.98
CA LEU A 3 -1.27 -9.57 -23.86
C LEU A 3 -1.68 -8.97 -22.49
N PHE A 4 -2.17 -7.73 -22.48
CA PHE A 4 -2.62 -7.06 -21.27
C PHE A 4 -4.15 -6.97 -21.22
N PRO A 5 -4.76 -7.17 -20.04
CA PRO A 5 -6.17 -6.92 -19.84
C PRO A 5 -6.56 -5.52 -20.31
N LYS A 6 -7.72 -5.39 -20.94
CA LYS A 6 -8.17 -4.10 -21.50
C LYS A 6 -8.47 -3.05 -20.43
N ASN A 7 -8.79 -3.49 -19.23
CA ASN A 7 -9.09 -2.59 -18.10
C ASN A 7 -8.49 -3.10 -16.79
N LEU A 8 -8.39 -2.21 -15.80
CA LEU A 8 -7.82 -2.53 -14.49
C LEU A 8 -8.62 -3.58 -13.73
N ASN A 9 -9.95 -3.60 -13.87
CA ASN A 9 -10.79 -4.55 -13.17
C ASN A 9 -10.53 -5.99 -13.62
N GLU A 10 -10.36 -6.21 -14.93
CA GLU A 10 -9.99 -7.52 -15.47
C GLU A 10 -8.61 -7.96 -14.99
N TYR A 11 -7.67 -7.01 -14.92
CA TYR A 11 -6.33 -7.29 -14.40
C TYR A 11 -6.37 -7.71 -12.92
N VAL A 12 -7.08 -6.96 -12.08
CA VAL A 12 -7.22 -7.30 -10.65
C VAL A 12 -7.88 -8.68 -10.47
N ALA A 13 -8.91 -8.99 -11.25
CA ALA A 13 -9.55 -10.30 -11.22
C ALA A 13 -8.58 -11.44 -11.60
N SER A 14 -7.69 -11.21 -12.58
CA SER A 14 -6.66 -12.18 -12.96
C SER A 14 -5.62 -12.46 -11.87
N LEU A 15 -5.44 -11.55 -10.91
CA LEU A 15 -4.57 -11.72 -9.75
C LEU A 15 -5.21 -12.53 -8.61
N GLY A 16 -6.45 -13.00 -8.79
CA GLY A 16 -7.20 -13.74 -7.77
C GLY A 16 -7.65 -12.85 -6.59
N ILE A 17 -7.74 -11.55 -6.78
CA ILE A 17 -8.25 -10.62 -5.78
C ILE A 17 -9.79 -10.65 -5.79
N PRO A 18 -10.45 -10.80 -4.64
CA PRO A 18 -11.91 -10.79 -4.56
C PRO A 18 -12.52 -9.55 -5.21
N ARG A 19 -13.60 -9.74 -5.94
CA ARG A 19 -14.31 -8.67 -6.65
C ARG A 19 -15.80 -8.79 -6.43
N GLY A 20 -16.42 -7.65 -6.17
CA GLY A 20 -17.88 -7.50 -6.17
C GLY A 20 -18.37 -6.87 -7.49
N PRO A 21 -19.67 -6.86 -7.74
CA PRO A 21 -20.26 -6.28 -8.97
C PRO A 21 -20.04 -4.77 -9.08
N LEU A 22 -19.85 -4.07 -7.96
CA LEU A 22 -19.62 -2.63 -7.91
C LEU A 22 -18.16 -2.26 -7.64
N SER A 23 -17.26 -3.25 -7.52
CA SER A 23 -15.86 -2.99 -7.19
C SER A 23 -15.15 -2.22 -8.31
N LYS A 24 -14.28 -1.31 -7.91
CA LYS A 24 -13.43 -0.52 -8.80
C LYS A 24 -11.96 -0.85 -8.58
N ALA A 25 -11.17 -0.67 -9.63
CA ALA A 25 -9.73 -0.72 -9.55
C ALA A 25 -9.17 0.67 -9.85
N TYR A 26 -8.22 1.10 -9.03
CA TYR A 26 -7.50 2.36 -9.19
C TYR A 26 -6.02 2.07 -9.43
N LEU A 27 -5.39 2.82 -10.31
CA LEU A 27 -3.96 2.78 -10.57
C LEU A 27 -3.27 3.99 -9.95
N VAL A 28 -2.21 3.73 -9.22
CA VAL A 28 -1.27 4.75 -8.75
C VAL A 28 0.06 4.55 -9.48
N ASP A 29 0.59 5.61 -10.06
CA ASP A 29 1.94 5.68 -10.63
C ASP A 29 2.62 6.94 -10.09
N THR A 30 3.60 6.75 -9.23
CA THR A 30 4.29 7.86 -8.54
C THR A 30 5.12 8.73 -9.47
N VAL A 31 5.46 8.23 -10.65
CA VAL A 31 6.28 8.94 -11.66
C VAL A 31 5.39 9.73 -12.63
N ASN A 32 4.39 9.06 -13.21
CA ASN A 32 3.60 9.61 -14.32
C ASN A 32 2.17 10.01 -13.90
N GLY A 33 1.79 9.75 -12.67
CA GLY A 33 0.45 10.00 -12.16
C GLY A 33 0.20 11.45 -11.77
N SER A 34 -1.09 11.78 -11.61
CA SER A 34 -1.58 13.03 -11.06
C SER A 34 -2.83 12.76 -10.21
N ASP A 35 -2.92 13.35 -9.02
CA ASP A 35 -4.08 13.15 -8.14
C ASP A 35 -5.35 13.88 -8.64
N SER A 36 -5.25 14.64 -9.73
CA SER A 36 -6.41 15.14 -10.47
C SER A 36 -6.98 14.13 -11.48
N ASN A 37 -6.30 13.00 -11.71
CA ASN A 37 -6.77 11.94 -12.58
C ASN A 37 -7.81 11.06 -11.89
N PRO A 38 -8.66 10.34 -12.64
CA PRO A 38 -9.63 9.41 -12.06
C PRO A 38 -9.01 8.10 -11.56
N GLY A 39 -7.80 7.75 -11.96
CA GLY A 39 -7.11 6.51 -11.58
C GLY A 39 -7.71 5.22 -12.13
N THR A 40 -8.76 5.26 -12.93
CA THR A 40 -9.55 4.08 -13.34
C THR A 40 -9.09 3.41 -14.63
N ASN A 41 -8.03 3.88 -15.23
CA ASN A 41 -7.44 3.29 -16.45
C ASN A 41 -5.91 3.46 -16.48
N TRP A 42 -5.25 2.74 -17.38
CA TRP A 42 -3.78 2.70 -17.50
C TRP A 42 -3.14 4.03 -17.91
N LEU A 43 -3.89 4.94 -18.54
CA LEU A 43 -3.38 6.18 -19.14
C LEU A 43 -3.58 7.42 -18.25
N SER A 44 -4.36 7.28 -17.17
CA SER A 44 -4.64 8.38 -16.24
C SER A 44 -4.54 7.91 -14.79
N PRO A 45 -3.34 7.49 -14.35
CA PRO A 45 -3.10 7.04 -12.98
C PRO A 45 -3.15 8.20 -11.98
N LEU A 46 -3.47 7.90 -10.74
CA LEU A 46 -3.24 8.77 -9.60
C LEU A 46 -1.74 8.82 -9.28
N LYS A 47 -1.31 9.81 -8.51
CA LYS A 47 0.08 9.96 -8.13
C LYS A 47 0.38 9.35 -6.75
N THR A 48 -0.55 9.43 -5.82
CA THR A 48 -0.34 9.03 -4.42
C THR A 48 -1.29 7.94 -3.96
N LEU A 49 -0.84 7.14 -2.98
CA LEU A 49 -1.70 6.13 -2.34
C LEU A 49 -2.83 6.78 -1.54
N THR A 50 -2.58 7.93 -0.92
CA THR A 50 -3.61 8.68 -0.19
C THR A 50 -4.79 9.03 -1.10
N ALA A 51 -4.51 9.59 -2.29
CA ALA A 51 -5.57 9.92 -3.24
C ALA A 51 -6.35 8.68 -3.73
N ALA A 52 -5.67 7.54 -3.90
CA ALA A 52 -6.33 6.31 -4.30
C ALA A 52 -7.18 5.72 -3.16
N GLU A 53 -6.69 5.78 -1.93
CA GLU A 53 -7.43 5.33 -0.74
C GLU A 53 -8.70 6.16 -0.55
N ASP A 54 -8.61 7.48 -0.70
CA ASP A 54 -9.76 8.40 -0.60
C ASP A 54 -10.90 8.04 -1.57
N LEU A 55 -10.57 7.53 -2.76
CA LEU A 55 -11.54 7.10 -3.78
C LEU A 55 -12.13 5.71 -3.53
N CYS A 56 -11.48 4.89 -2.72
CA CYS A 56 -11.99 3.57 -2.37
C CYS A 56 -13.26 3.67 -1.53
N VAL A 57 -14.11 2.68 -1.64
CA VAL A 57 -15.32 2.53 -0.83
C VAL A 57 -15.26 1.19 -0.10
N GLY A 58 -15.45 1.23 1.19
CA GLY A 58 -15.47 0.02 2.03
C GLY A 58 -16.56 -0.96 1.59
N ASP A 59 -16.36 -2.23 1.92
CA ASP A 59 -17.27 -3.35 1.63
C ASP A 59 -17.57 -3.60 0.14
N ARG A 60 -16.81 -2.95 -0.76
CA ARG A 60 -17.01 -3.05 -2.20
C ARG A 60 -15.95 -3.91 -2.92
N HIS A 61 -14.91 -4.32 -2.21
CA HIS A 61 -13.73 -4.98 -2.78
C HIS A 61 -13.00 -4.13 -3.83
N ASP A 62 -12.86 -2.84 -3.56
CA ASP A 62 -12.04 -1.96 -4.38
C ASP A 62 -10.56 -2.36 -4.26
N ALA A 63 -9.81 -2.14 -5.33
CA ALA A 63 -8.39 -2.48 -5.35
C ALA A 63 -7.56 -1.33 -5.87
N VAL A 64 -6.47 -1.04 -5.18
CA VAL A 64 -5.44 -0.10 -5.62
C VAL A 64 -4.26 -0.89 -6.18
N LEU A 65 -3.95 -0.67 -7.43
CA LEU A 65 -2.74 -1.15 -8.10
C LEU A 65 -1.67 -0.07 -7.97
N PHE A 66 -0.56 -0.42 -7.36
CA PHE A 66 0.50 0.54 -7.02
C PHE A 66 1.77 0.29 -7.82
N LEU A 67 2.22 1.30 -8.55
CA LEU A 67 3.47 1.32 -9.29
C LEU A 67 4.29 2.54 -8.85
N SER A 68 5.45 2.32 -8.25
CA SER A 68 6.32 3.41 -7.81
C SER A 68 7.59 3.60 -8.65
N GLY A 69 7.94 2.66 -9.50
CA GLY A 69 9.16 2.76 -10.32
C GLY A 69 10.41 3.08 -9.47
N ASP A 70 11.16 4.08 -9.87
CA ASP A 70 12.32 4.56 -9.12
C ASP A 70 11.97 5.61 -8.04
N THR A 71 10.80 6.19 -8.13
CA THR A 71 10.29 7.19 -7.18
C THR A 71 9.30 6.53 -6.22
N ALA A 72 9.62 6.49 -4.95
CA ALA A 72 8.68 6.03 -3.92
C ALA A 72 7.51 6.99 -3.74
N ASP A 73 6.38 6.52 -3.24
CA ASP A 73 5.37 7.42 -2.67
C ASP A 73 5.91 8.00 -1.36
N ASN A 74 5.98 9.32 -1.28
CA ASN A 74 6.47 10.07 -0.12
C ASN A 74 5.30 10.82 0.53
N PRO A 75 4.54 10.17 1.42
CA PRO A 75 3.36 10.79 1.99
C PRO A 75 3.72 12.01 2.85
N ALA A 76 2.90 13.06 2.79
CA ALA A 76 3.04 14.25 3.63
C ALA A 76 2.46 14.05 5.03
N ALA A 77 1.61 13.05 5.22
CA ALA A 77 1.01 12.63 6.49
C ALA A 77 0.89 11.10 6.54
N ALA A 78 0.64 10.56 7.72
CA ALA A 78 0.40 9.12 7.87
C ALA A 78 -0.80 8.69 7.02
N ILE A 79 -0.64 7.61 6.27
CA ILE A 79 -1.72 7.04 5.47
C ILE A 79 -2.65 6.26 6.40
N ALA A 80 -3.93 6.57 6.40
CA ALA A 80 -4.96 5.76 7.04
C ALA A 80 -5.57 4.83 5.99
N TRP A 81 -5.37 3.51 6.16
CA TRP A 81 -6.05 2.48 5.36
C TRP A 81 -7.19 1.93 6.20
N ASP A 82 -8.34 2.59 6.15
CA ASP A 82 -9.44 2.40 7.11
C ASP A 82 -10.74 1.82 6.51
N LYS A 83 -10.77 1.60 5.19
CA LYS A 83 -11.94 1.07 4.49
C LYS A 83 -11.88 -0.45 4.39
N ASP A 84 -12.86 -1.13 4.99
CA ASP A 84 -12.95 -2.59 5.00
C ASP A 84 -13.01 -3.18 3.59
N TYR A 85 -12.42 -4.36 3.42
CA TYR A 85 -12.37 -5.11 2.16
C TYR A 85 -11.83 -4.31 0.96
N THR A 86 -10.90 -3.38 1.20
CA THR A 86 -10.14 -2.74 0.13
C THR A 86 -8.75 -3.37 0.02
N HIS A 87 -8.21 -3.46 -1.19
CA HIS A 87 -7.01 -4.23 -1.46
C HIS A 87 -5.91 -3.36 -2.04
N LEU A 88 -4.66 -3.61 -1.64
CA LEU A 88 -3.48 -2.84 -2.07
C LEU A 88 -2.43 -3.78 -2.68
N ILE A 89 -2.18 -3.66 -3.97
CA ILE A 89 -1.35 -4.58 -4.75
C ILE A 89 -0.22 -3.83 -5.46
N GLY A 90 1.00 -4.08 -5.06
CA GLY A 90 2.18 -3.61 -5.78
C GLY A 90 2.37 -4.35 -7.10
N LEU A 91 2.66 -3.60 -8.17
CA LEU A 91 2.84 -4.12 -9.53
C LEU A 91 4.30 -4.47 -9.86
N SER A 92 5.21 -4.37 -8.92
CA SER A 92 6.58 -4.81 -9.13
C SER A 92 6.74 -6.30 -8.84
N SER A 93 7.73 -6.93 -9.46
CA SER A 93 8.13 -8.28 -9.10
C SER A 93 8.55 -8.33 -7.64
N GLY A 94 7.92 -9.23 -6.88
CA GLY A 94 8.20 -9.42 -5.46
C GLY A 94 9.57 -10.05 -5.24
N VAL A 95 10.63 -9.26 -5.37
CA VAL A 95 11.95 -9.67 -4.93
C VAL A 95 12.12 -9.18 -3.49
N TYR A 96 12.39 -10.09 -2.58
CA TYR A 96 12.64 -9.81 -1.17
C TYR A 96 13.69 -8.72 -0.98
N GLY A 97 13.43 -7.81 -0.06
CA GLY A 97 14.40 -6.85 0.42
C GLY A 97 14.58 -5.64 -0.50
N LEU A 98 15.82 -5.22 -0.66
CA LEU A 98 16.19 -3.96 -1.31
C LEU A 98 15.80 -3.84 -2.80
N GLY A 99 15.39 -4.93 -3.44
CA GLY A 99 14.96 -4.94 -4.85
C GLY A 99 13.48 -4.60 -5.07
N GLN A 100 12.68 -4.46 -4.01
CA GLN A 100 11.26 -4.16 -4.17
C GLN A 100 11.02 -2.72 -4.64
N ARG A 101 10.34 -2.56 -5.78
CA ARG A 101 10.15 -1.25 -6.42
C ARG A 101 8.89 -0.52 -5.95
N CYS A 102 7.84 -1.23 -5.56
CA CYS A 102 6.65 -0.60 -5.00
C CYS A 102 6.90 -0.18 -3.56
N ARG A 103 7.22 1.10 -3.34
CA ARG A 103 7.69 1.61 -2.05
C ARG A 103 6.89 2.81 -1.59
N VAL A 104 6.53 2.79 -0.32
CA VAL A 104 6.03 3.95 0.44
C VAL A 104 7.10 4.31 1.45
N VAL A 105 7.64 5.51 1.34
CA VAL A 105 8.78 5.96 2.13
C VAL A 105 8.46 7.30 2.78
N ALA A 106 8.35 7.33 4.10
CA ALA A 106 8.31 8.61 4.79
C ALA A 106 9.73 9.18 4.89
N LEU A 107 9.92 10.36 4.29
CA LEU A 107 11.21 11.03 4.27
C LEU A 107 11.64 11.48 5.66
N ALA A 108 12.95 11.58 5.88
CA ALA A 108 13.54 12.03 7.15
C ALA A 108 13.01 13.40 7.60
N ALA A 109 12.76 14.31 6.66
CA ALA A 109 12.27 15.66 6.93
C ALA A 109 10.82 15.71 7.45
N THR A 110 9.97 14.74 7.07
CA THR A 110 8.53 14.76 7.41
C THR A 110 8.22 14.13 8.76
N ALA A 111 9.12 13.32 9.31
CA ALA A 111 9.00 12.71 10.64
C ALA A 111 7.69 11.95 10.92
N ILE A 112 7.05 11.39 9.87
CA ILE A 112 5.76 10.74 9.96
C ILE A 112 5.92 9.38 10.65
N THR A 113 5.15 9.12 11.68
CA THR A 113 5.07 7.82 12.37
C THR A 113 3.67 7.61 12.95
N PRO A 114 3.01 6.51 12.61
CA PRO A 114 3.41 5.52 11.61
C PRO A 114 3.37 6.08 10.18
N VAL A 115 4.01 5.40 9.24
CA VAL A 115 3.89 5.73 7.80
C VAL A 115 2.51 5.36 7.30
N ILE A 116 2.02 4.18 7.72
CA ILE A 116 0.69 3.70 7.38
C ILE A 116 0.06 2.96 8.57
N THR A 117 -1.23 3.14 8.74
CA THR A 117 -2.06 2.38 9.69
C THR A 117 -3.15 1.63 8.93
N PHE A 118 -3.20 0.31 9.07
CA PHE A 118 -4.28 -0.54 8.59
C PHE A 118 -5.28 -0.76 9.74
N SER A 119 -6.32 0.04 9.79
CA SER A 119 -7.44 -0.13 10.74
C SER A 119 -8.63 -0.87 10.14
N SER A 120 -8.61 -1.10 8.84
CA SER A 120 -9.60 -1.84 8.06
C SER A 120 -9.53 -3.36 8.29
N ASN A 121 -10.60 -4.05 7.94
CA ASN A 121 -10.74 -5.49 8.06
C ASN A 121 -10.81 -6.17 6.68
N GLY A 122 -10.33 -7.40 6.58
CA GLY A 122 -10.46 -8.24 5.38
C GLY A 122 -9.71 -7.73 4.15
N CYS A 123 -8.68 -6.92 4.33
CA CYS A 123 -7.89 -6.37 3.25
C CYS A 123 -6.79 -7.34 2.80
N ILE A 124 -6.43 -7.27 1.53
CA ILE A 124 -5.30 -7.98 0.95
C ILE A 124 -4.24 -6.96 0.55
N VAL A 125 -3.03 -7.11 1.07
CA VAL A 125 -1.87 -6.25 0.78
C VAL A 125 -0.75 -7.11 0.23
N LYS A 126 -0.27 -6.79 -0.98
CA LYS A 126 0.77 -7.60 -1.63
C LYS A 126 1.86 -6.78 -2.28
N ASN A 127 3.09 -7.29 -2.26
CA ASN A 127 4.23 -6.82 -3.05
C ASN A 127 4.59 -5.36 -2.80
N ILE A 128 4.60 -4.89 -1.57
CA ILE A 128 4.87 -3.50 -1.19
C ILE A 128 5.93 -3.42 -0.09
N GLN A 129 6.71 -2.36 -0.12
CA GLN A 129 7.62 -1.99 0.96
C GLN A 129 7.11 -0.73 1.66
N PHE A 130 7.09 -0.77 2.99
CA PHE A 130 6.87 0.40 3.85
C PHE A 130 8.15 0.69 4.60
N SER A 131 8.62 1.93 4.55
CA SER A 131 9.85 2.34 5.20
C SER A 131 9.80 3.78 5.72
N GLN A 132 10.70 4.08 6.65
CA GLN A 132 10.87 5.40 7.24
C GLN A 132 12.37 5.73 7.26
N GLU A 133 12.75 6.89 6.71
CA GLU A 133 14.14 7.31 6.61
C GLU A 133 14.65 8.12 7.82
N LYS A 134 13.78 8.49 8.74
CA LYS A 134 14.19 9.31 9.87
C LYS A 134 15.15 8.58 10.81
N ALA A 135 16.29 9.20 11.06
CA ALA A 135 17.39 8.61 11.83
C ALA A 135 17.21 8.65 13.35
N THR A 136 16.38 9.54 13.91
CA THR A 136 16.27 9.73 15.37
C THR A 136 14.87 10.18 15.82
N GLY A 137 14.48 9.82 17.03
CA GLY A 137 13.28 10.38 17.69
C GLY A 137 11.95 9.84 17.14
N LEU A 138 11.91 8.59 16.66
CA LEU A 138 10.65 7.95 16.29
C LEU A 138 9.93 7.41 17.52
N ALA A 139 8.74 7.91 17.78
CA ALA A 139 7.92 7.49 18.92
C ALA A 139 7.11 6.22 18.64
N SER A 140 7.01 5.78 17.38
CA SER A 140 6.24 4.61 16.98
C SER A 140 6.80 3.95 15.70
N GLY A 141 6.26 2.80 15.31
CA GLY A 141 6.76 2.03 14.19
C GLY A 141 6.37 2.55 12.81
N VAL A 142 6.90 1.88 11.80
CA VAL A 142 6.64 2.21 10.39
C VAL A 142 5.21 1.86 10.00
N THR A 143 4.75 0.67 10.39
CA THR A 143 3.42 0.16 10.06
C THR A 143 2.69 -0.29 11.31
N ILE A 144 1.43 0.09 11.44
CA ILE A 144 0.53 -0.38 12.50
C ILE A 144 -0.65 -1.09 11.85
N VAL A 145 -1.00 -2.26 12.36
CA VAL A 145 -2.18 -3.02 11.98
C VAL A 145 -3.07 -3.16 13.21
N THR A 146 -4.22 -2.51 13.21
CA THR A 146 -5.24 -2.62 14.27
C THR A 146 -6.48 -3.35 13.80
N GLY A 147 -6.70 -3.43 12.49
CA GLY A 147 -7.79 -4.18 11.88
C GLY A 147 -7.59 -5.71 11.95
N MET A 148 -8.60 -6.44 11.54
CA MET A 148 -8.66 -7.90 11.66
C MET A 148 -8.78 -8.58 10.30
N ARG A 149 -8.36 -9.86 10.23
CA ARG A 149 -8.53 -10.72 9.04
C ARG A 149 -7.85 -10.16 7.78
N ASN A 150 -6.80 -9.37 7.95
CA ASN A 150 -6.03 -8.87 6.83
C ASN A 150 -4.98 -9.91 6.39
N TYR A 151 -4.70 -9.93 5.10
CA TYR A 151 -3.72 -10.83 4.50
C TYR A 151 -2.59 -10.01 3.85
N PHE A 152 -1.39 -10.16 4.39
CA PHE A 152 -0.17 -9.53 3.88
C PHE A 152 0.71 -10.59 3.22
N GLU A 153 1.11 -10.38 1.97
CA GLU A 153 1.99 -11.29 1.23
C GLU A 153 3.08 -10.53 0.48
N ASN A 154 4.34 -10.96 0.65
CA ASN A 154 5.50 -10.25 0.08
C ASN A 154 5.54 -8.76 0.48
N VAL A 155 5.20 -8.44 1.71
CA VAL A 155 5.26 -7.06 2.22
C VAL A 155 6.53 -6.90 3.02
N PHE A 156 7.34 -5.93 2.66
CA PHE A 156 8.56 -5.63 3.38
C PHE A 156 8.36 -4.45 4.33
N PHE A 157 8.38 -4.74 5.62
CA PHE A 157 8.31 -3.76 6.69
C PHE A 157 9.74 -3.40 7.12
N MET A 158 10.25 -2.31 6.58
CA MET A 158 11.62 -1.89 6.85
C MET A 158 11.71 -1.14 8.17
N ALA A 159 12.58 -1.58 9.05
CA ALA A 159 12.85 -0.87 10.28
C ALA A 159 13.44 0.53 9.99
N PRO A 160 13.16 1.53 10.83
CA PRO A 160 13.82 2.83 10.74
C PRO A 160 15.33 2.64 10.96
N THR A 161 16.13 3.45 10.28
CA THR A 161 17.60 3.38 10.33
C THR A 161 18.21 3.72 11.69
N SER A 162 17.42 4.29 12.61
CA SER A 162 17.82 4.55 13.97
C SER A 162 16.82 3.96 14.95
N ALA A 163 17.26 2.97 15.70
CA ALA A 163 16.50 2.38 16.79
C ALA A 163 16.62 3.24 18.07
N THR A 164 15.60 4.02 18.37
CA THR A 164 15.26 4.25 19.77
C THR A 164 14.53 3.01 20.29
N ALA A 165 14.64 2.69 21.58
CA ALA A 165 14.12 1.46 22.19
C ALA A 165 12.60 1.21 22.01
N ALA A 166 11.86 2.13 21.38
CA ALA A 166 10.43 2.06 21.11
C ALA A 166 10.07 1.93 19.62
N SER A 167 11.04 1.85 18.72
CA SER A 167 10.76 1.75 17.29
C SER A 167 10.66 0.31 16.81
N TYR A 168 9.64 0.03 16.00
CA TYR A 168 9.40 -1.26 15.36
C TYR A 168 9.05 -1.07 13.88
N SER A 169 9.34 -2.06 13.05
CA SER A 169 8.95 -2.03 11.65
C SER A 169 7.46 -2.29 11.46
N LEU A 170 6.93 -3.23 12.24
CA LEU A 170 5.51 -3.63 12.23
C LEU A 170 5.01 -3.79 13.66
N LYS A 171 3.84 -3.22 13.95
CA LYS A 171 3.03 -3.53 15.14
C LYS A 171 1.71 -4.14 14.71
N ASN A 172 1.49 -5.39 15.01
CA ASN A 172 0.18 -6.02 14.86
C ASN A 172 -0.55 -6.00 16.21
N ALA A 173 -1.59 -5.20 16.30
CA ALA A 173 -2.50 -5.11 17.46
C ALA A 173 -3.91 -5.65 17.12
N GLY A 174 -4.16 -6.02 15.86
CA GLY A 174 -5.39 -6.65 15.40
C GLY A 174 -5.34 -8.19 15.53
N ALA A 175 -6.47 -8.83 15.29
CA ALA A 175 -6.65 -10.27 15.38
C ALA A 175 -6.76 -10.93 14.00
N GLU A 176 -6.43 -12.23 13.93
CA GLU A 176 -6.64 -13.07 12.73
C GLU A 176 -5.92 -12.56 11.47
N ASN A 177 -4.87 -11.73 11.62
CA ASN A 177 -4.08 -11.26 10.50
C ASN A 177 -3.05 -12.32 10.07
N VAL A 178 -2.88 -12.48 8.77
CA VAL A 178 -1.92 -13.43 8.18
C VAL A 178 -0.79 -12.66 7.52
N PHE A 179 0.44 -13.00 7.86
CA PHE A 179 1.67 -12.47 7.25
C PHE A 179 2.42 -13.62 6.58
N LYS A 180 2.48 -13.60 5.25
CA LYS A 180 3.13 -14.63 4.45
C LYS A 180 4.29 -14.04 3.67
N HIS A 181 5.47 -14.62 3.81
CA HIS A 181 6.67 -14.13 3.14
C HIS A 181 6.93 -12.63 3.39
N CYS A 182 6.73 -12.16 4.62
CA CYS A 182 6.95 -10.78 5.03
C CYS A 182 8.25 -10.63 5.84
#